data_1403da16a6e645f6a0a1bd6eeaa8d6bc
#
_entry.id   1403da16a6e645f6a0a1bd6eeaa8d6bc
#
_cell.length_a   1.000
_cell.length_b   1.000
_cell.length_c   1.000
_cell.angle_alpha   90.00
_cell.angle_beta   90.00
_cell.angle_gamma   90.00
#
_symmetry.space_group_name_H-M   'P 1'
#
loop_
_entity.id
_entity.type
_entity.pdbx_description
1 polymer ?
#
loop_
_entity_poly.entity_id
_entity_poly.type
_entity_poly.pdbx_seq_one_letter_code
_entity_poly.pdbx_strand_id
1 'polypeptide(L)'
;MTKKSKTLISILLFVVLFGGLLLTATFTDLQVSDILTRHALASHSYYTNDPFGATFESVGSAPVYFMLAFSIQILFWGVRRFWKKRPIKDIVEVIGVIAGTAAYYAFLSETVGYLLQHLNAESYKGSAFLSGIALFLAALFMLFGTLAVKNFSDESIKKLINFAFAMICTVILANAVVAIVKIPFGRMRYRAMNTAGGASIGGFANFTRWYVRNGQMDKAQMMTLFGTTDACKSFPSGHTCAAGMSYGLIMLADSLGIKSKGKRAALWICPILFTGIVAVSRIVVGAHFFSDVLMGGTISFLSVML
;
A
#
# COMPACT_ATOMS: atom_id res chain seq x y z
N MET A 1 -2.42 13.68 -34.45
CA MET A 1 -1.68 12.60 -33.72
C MET A 1 -2.57 11.36 -33.59
N THR A 2 -2.13 10.22 -34.09
CA THR A 2 -2.85 8.96 -33.95
C THR A 2 -2.89 8.47 -32.51
N LYS A 3 -3.83 7.57 -32.14
CA LYS A 3 -3.90 6.96 -30.82
C LYS A 3 -2.57 6.26 -30.46
N LYS A 4 -1.98 5.54 -31.43
CA LYS A 4 -0.69 4.84 -31.29
C LYS A 4 0.47 5.80 -30.98
N SER A 5 0.52 6.96 -31.66
CA SER A 5 1.52 8.00 -31.42
C SER A 5 1.42 8.59 -30.00
N LYS A 6 0.19 8.85 -29.51
CA LYS A 6 -0.03 9.34 -28.14
C LYS A 6 0.45 8.35 -27.08
N THR A 7 0.12 7.06 -27.27
CA THR A 7 0.55 6.00 -26.36
C THR A 7 2.07 5.90 -26.31
N LEU A 8 2.75 5.91 -27.45
CA LEU A 8 4.21 5.85 -27.51
C LEU A 8 4.88 7.03 -26.81
N ILE A 9 4.37 8.24 -27.01
CA ILE A 9 4.88 9.44 -26.32
C ILE A 9 4.67 9.33 -24.80
N SER A 10 3.51 8.85 -24.36
CA SER A 10 3.26 8.66 -22.91
C SER A 10 4.23 7.65 -22.30
N ILE A 11 4.49 6.54 -22.97
CA ILE A 11 5.46 5.53 -22.52
C ILE A 11 6.86 6.13 -22.46
N LEU A 12 7.29 6.83 -23.52
CA LEU A 12 8.61 7.46 -23.57
C LEU A 12 8.77 8.49 -22.44
N LEU A 13 7.77 9.35 -22.24
CA LEU A 13 7.77 10.33 -21.16
C LEU A 13 7.86 9.65 -19.78
N PHE A 14 7.10 8.59 -19.55
CA PHE A 14 7.17 7.80 -18.31
C PHE A 14 8.58 7.22 -18.10
N VAL A 15 9.18 6.61 -19.13
CA VAL A 15 10.54 6.02 -19.04
C VAL A 15 11.59 7.09 -18.73
N VAL A 16 11.50 8.25 -19.37
CA VAL A 16 12.44 9.36 -19.15
C VAL A 16 12.28 9.93 -17.74
N LEU A 17 11.04 10.19 -17.30
CA LEU A 17 10.80 10.73 -15.96
C LEU A 17 11.19 9.74 -14.87
N PHE A 18 10.75 8.49 -14.98
CA PHE A 18 11.08 7.44 -14.02
C PHE A 18 12.59 7.18 -13.98
N GLY A 19 13.24 7.05 -15.14
CA GLY A 19 14.67 6.83 -15.23
C GLY A 19 15.48 7.99 -14.65
N GLY A 20 15.06 9.24 -14.91
CA GLY A 20 15.68 10.43 -14.34
C GLY A 20 15.55 10.49 -12.81
N LEU A 21 14.34 10.22 -12.28
CA LEU A 21 14.11 10.17 -10.83
C LEU A 21 14.87 9.03 -10.16
N LEU A 22 14.94 7.85 -10.80
CA LEU A 22 15.67 6.70 -10.26
C LEU A 22 17.19 6.95 -10.28
N LEU A 23 17.70 7.59 -11.32
CA LEU A 23 19.09 8.02 -11.39
C LEU A 23 19.40 9.02 -10.27
N THR A 24 18.55 10.02 -10.07
CA THR A 24 18.68 10.98 -8.96
C THR A 24 18.69 10.25 -7.62
N ALA A 25 17.70 9.37 -7.38
CA ALA A 25 17.61 8.59 -6.15
C ALA A 25 18.88 7.75 -5.89
N THR A 26 19.50 7.20 -6.95
CA THR A 26 20.72 6.40 -6.83
C THR A 26 21.86 7.16 -6.13
N PHE A 27 21.94 8.47 -6.33
CA PHE A 27 23.00 9.30 -5.76
C PHE A 27 22.57 10.10 -4.53
N THR A 28 21.26 10.23 -4.28
CA THR A 28 20.73 11.11 -3.23
C THR A 28 19.95 10.40 -2.13
N ASP A 29 19.77 9.09 -2.20
CA ASP A 29 18.96 8.32 -1.24
C ASP A 29 19.33 8.61 0.22
N LEU A 30 20.61 8.54 0.55
CA LEU A 30 21.07 8.76 1.91
C LEU A 30 20.90 10.22 2.33
N GLN A 31 21.27 11.17 1.48
CA GLN A 31 21.17 12.61 1.75
C GLN A 31 19.70 13.03 1.95
N VAL A 32 18.78 12.55 1.09
CA VAL A 32 17.35 12.82 1.22
C VAL A 32 16.82 12.27 2.54
N SER A 33 17.20 11.04 2.90
CA SER A 33 16.80 10.45 4.17
C SER A 33 17.38 11.22 5.36
N ASP A 34 18.66 11.61 5.32
CA ASP A 34 19.30 12.37 6.38
C ASP A 34 18.63 13.72 6.65
N ILE A 35 18.21 14.41 5.58
CA ILE A 35 17.50 15.69 5.69
C ILE A 35 16.09 15.50 6.24
N LEU A 36 15.32 14.53 5.71
CA LEU A 36 13.90 14.38 6.03
C LEU A 36 13.65 13.66 7.36
N THR A 37 14.53 12.73 7.76
CA THR A 37 14.35 11.95 8.99
C THR A 37 15.04 12.56 10.20
N ARG A 38 15.74 13.68 10.05
CA ARG A 38 16.53 14.34 11.10
C ARG A 38 15.79 14.52 12.42
N HIS A 39 14.52 14.89 12.40
CA HIS A 39 13.70 15.11 13.61
C HIS A 39 13.08 13.84 14.17
N ALA A 40 12.81 12.85 13.33
CA ALA A 40 12.13 11.62 13.69
C ALA A 40 13.00 10.68 14.55
N LEU A 41 14.31 10.79 14.49
CA LEU A 41 15.27 9.87 15.10
C LEU A 41 15.96 10.41 16.34
N ALA A 42 15.56 11.55 16.86
CA ALA A 42 16.14 12.17 18.05
C ALA A 42 16.05 11.29 19.32
N SER A 43 15.16 10.30 19.35
CA SER A 43 14.94 9.40 20.48
C SER A 43 15.76 8.09 20.43
N HIS A 44 16.51 7.82 19.38
CA HIS A 44 17.22 6.56 19.12
C HIS A 44 16.32 5.30 19.12
N SER A 45 15.00 5.45 19.15
CA SER A 45 14.07 4.34 19.05
C SER A 45 13.88 3.92 17.59
N TYR A 46 13.51 2.64 17.34
CA TYR A 46 13.24 2.14 15.99
C TYR A 46 12.01 2.80 15.37
N TYR A 47 10.99 3.10 16.15
CA TYR A 47 9.79 3.84 15.74
C TYR A 47 9.85 5.28 16.26
N THR A 48 9.24 6.18 15.51
CA THR A 48 9.23 7.62 15.81
C THR A 48 7.83 8.10 16.14
N ASN A 49 7.73 9.13 16.97
CA ASN A 49 6.48 9.80 17.34
C ASN A 49 6.10 10.93 16.36
N ASP A 50 6.74 11.03 15.21
CA ASP A 50 6.39 12.05 14.22
C ASP A 50 4.92 11.90 13.78
N PRO A 51 4.03 12.90 14.03
CA PRO A 51 2.61 12.76 13.77
C PRO A 51 2.27 12.56 12.29
N PHE A 52 3.01 13.22 11.39
CA PHE A 52 2.81 13.07 9.94
C PHE A 52 3.20 11.65 9.50
N GLY A 53 4.40 11.22 9.89
CA GLY A 53 4.90 9.90 9.56
C GLY A 53 4.03 8.78 10.13
N ALA A 54 3.67 8.87 11.43
CA ALA A 54 2.83 7.91 12.13
C ALA A 54 1.45 7.78 11.49
N THR A 55 0.80 8.91 11.16
CA THR A 55 -0.53 8.90 10.52
C THR A 55 -0.48 8.18 9.18
N PHE A 56 0.43 8.57 8.29
CA PHE A 56 0.48 7.97 6.95
C PHE A 56 1.15 6.59 6.91
N GLU A 57 1.90 6.19 7.94
CA GLU A 57 2.28 4.78 8.13
C GLU A 57 1.04 3.94 8.49
N SER A 58 0.18 4.46 9.37
CA SER A 58 -1.00 3.73 9.85
C SER A 58 -2.09 3.57 8.79
N VAL A 59 -2.31 4.61 7.96
CA VAL A 59 -3.42 4.58 6.96
C VAL A 59 -2.95 4.41 5.52
N GLY A 60 -1.64 4.39 5.27
CA GLY A 60 -1.10 4.35 3.90
C GLY A 60 -1.47 3.08 3.11
N SER A 61 -1.75 1.97 3.80
CA SER A 61 -2.22 0.73 3.19
C SER A 61 -3.73 0.68 2.92
N ALA A 62 -4.51 1.69 3.37
CA ALA A 62 -5.96 1.73 3.18
C ALA A 62 -6.43 1.41 1.75
N PRO A 63 -5.84 1.96 0.67
CA PRO A 63 -6.32 1.70 -0.67
C PRO A 63 -6.31 0.23 -1.07
N VAL A 64 -5.32 -0.55 -0.68
CA VAL A 64 -5.27 -1.99 -1.03
C VAL A 64 -6.44 -2.74 -0.41
N TYR A 65 -6.74 -2.49 0.85
CA TYR A 65 -7.82 -3.17 1.58
C TYR A 65 -9.19 -2.72 1.10
N PHE A 66 -9.39 -1.41 0.91
CA PHE A 66 -10.67 -0.88 0.43
C PHE A 66 -10.97 -1.31 -1.01
N MET A 67 -9.98 -1.29 -1.91
CA MET A 67 -10.15 -1.77 -3.28
C MET A 67 -10.46 -3.28 -3.32
N LEU A 68 -9.77 -4.06 -2.48
CA LEU A 68 -10.03 -5.50 -2.37
C LEU A 68 -11.45 -5.78 -1.84
N ALA A 69 -11.83 -5.16 -0.72
CA ALA A 69 -13.14 -5.34 -0.10
C ALA A 69 -14.28 -4.89 -1.03
N PHE A 70 -14.14 -3.73 -1.68
CA PHE A 70 -15.10 -3.22 -2.64
C PHE A 70 -15.24 -4.14 -3.87
N SER A 71 -14.14 -4.66 -4.37
CA SER A 71 -14.15 -5.62 -5.47
C SER A 71 -14.85 -6.93 -5.09
N ILE A 72 -14.60 -7.45 -3.89
CA ILE A 72 -15.29 -8.63 -3.35
C ILE A 72 -16.80 -8.35 -3.27
N GLN A 73 -17.21 -7.19 -2.76
CA GLN A 73 -18.61 -6.79 -2.67
C GLN A 73 -19.29 -6.72 -4.05
N ILE A 74 -18.62 -6.16 -5.06
CA ILE A 74 -19.14 -6.10 -6.42
C ILE A 74 -19.33 -7.51 -7.00
N LEU A 75 -18.35 -8.39 -6.84
CA LEU A 75 -18.44 -9.76 -7.36
C LEU A 75 -19.58 -10.53 -6.68
N PHE A 76 -19.69 -10.45 -5.36
CA PHE A 76 -20.75 -11.13 -4.63
C PHE A 76 -22.14 -10.60 -5.01
N TRP A 77 -22.32 -9.28 -5.14
CA TRP A 77 -23.57 -8.69 -5.63
C TRP A 77 -23.89 -9.07 -7.07
N GLY A 78 -22.86 -9.16 -7.92
CA GLY A 78 -23.00 -9.63 -9.30
C GLY A 78 -23.52 -11.08 -9.35
N VAL A 79 -22.90 -11.97 -8.58
CA VAL A 79 -23.38 -13.36 -8.47
C VAL A 79 -24.80 -13.40 -7.93
N ARG A 80 -25.10 -12.69 -6.86
CA ARG A 80 -26.46 -12.64 -6.26
C ARG A 80 -27.52 -12.16 -7.26
N ARG A 81 -27.22 -11.17 -8.11
CA ARG A 81 -28.19 -10.61 -9.06
C ARG A 81 -28.38 -11.47 -10.31
N PHE A 82 -27.30 -12.03 -10.84
CA PHE A 82 -27.32 -12.64 -12.17
C PHE A 82 -27.32 -14.17 -12.16
N TRP A 83 -26.94 -14.81 -11.05
CA TRP A 83 -26.93 -16.26 -10.95
C TRP A 83 -28.32 -16.80 -10.60
N LYS A 84 -28.78 -17.82 -11.33
CA LYS A 84 -30.14 -18.37 -11.16
C LYS A 84 -30.26 -19.40 -10.03
N LYS A 85 -29.18 -20.19 -9.78
CA LYS A 85 -29.20 -21.30 -8.79
C LYS A 85 -29.06 -20.74 -7.36
N ARG A 86 -30.11 -20.89 -6.55
CA ARG A 86 -30.22 -20.37 -5.19
C ARG A 86 -29.09 -20.82 -4.24
N PRO A 87 -28.71 -22.12 -4.16
CA PRO A 87 -27.65 -22.56 -3.25
C PRO A 87 -26.31 -21.85 -3.49
N ILE A 88 -25.95 -21.61 -4.76
CA ILE A 88 -24.71 -20.93 -5.11
C ILE A 88 -24.76 -19.46 -4.68
N LYS A 89 -25.91 -18.79 -4.81
CA LYS A 89 -26.08 -17.41 -4.36
C LYS A 89 -25.81 -17.27 -2.86
N ASP A 90 -26.41 -18.14 -2.07
CA ASP A 90 -26.32 -18.09 -0.61
C ASP A 90 -24.89 -18.37 -0.15
N ILE A 91 -24.20 -19.35 -0.74
CA ILE A 91 -22.79 -19.64 -0.45
C ILE A 91 -21.90 -18.46 -0.79
N VAL A 92 -22.03 -17.90 -2.00
CA VAL A 92 -21.19 -16.76 -2.45
C VAL A 92 -21.46 -15.52 -1.61
N GLU A 93 -22.71 -15.31 -1.16
CA GLU A 93 -23.06 -14.21 -0.26
C GLU A 93 -22.33 -14.33 1.08
N VAL A 94 -22.35 -15.50 1.70
CA VAL A 94 -21.66 -15.76 2.97
C VAL A 94 -20.13 -15.58 2.80
N ILE A 95 -19.56 -16.18 1.76
CA ILE A 95 -18.12 -16.04 1.48
C ILE A 95 -17.77 -14.57 1.24
N GLY A 96 -18.57 -13.85 0.46
CA GLY A 96 -18.34 -12.44 0.16
C GLY A 96 -18.40 -11.54 1.40
N VAL A 97 -19.36 -11.78 2.30
CA VAL A 97 -19.46 -11.05 3.57
C VAL A 97 -18.27 -11.34 4.46
N ILE A 98 -17.89 -12.60 4.62
CA ILE A 98 -16.72 -13.00 5.44
C ILE A 98 -15.43 -12.39 4.86
N ALA A 99 -15.18 -12.57 3.57
CA ALA A 99 -13.95 -12.09 2.93
C ALA A 99 -13.87 -10.56 2.91
N GLY A 100 -14.97 -9.86 2.64
CA GLY A 100 -15.01 -8.40 2.69
C GLY A 100 -14.80 -7.85 4.10
N THR A 101 -15.46 -8.45 5.10
CA THR A 101 -15.26 -8.08 6.51
C THR A 101 -13.82 -8.35 6.95
N ALA A 102 -13.24 -9.48 6.54
CA ALA A 102 -11.84 -9.82 6.84
C ALA A 102 -10.86 -8.79 6.24
N ALA A 103 -11.11 -8.30 5.02
CA ALA A 103 -10.27 -7.26 4.40
C ALA A 103 -10.32 -5.94 5.18
N TYR A 104 -11.52 -5.49 5.60
CA TYR A 104 -11.65 -4.29 6.45
C TYR A 104 -11.05 -4.50 7.84
N TYR A 105 -11.24 -5.68 8.43
CA TYR A 105 -10.64 -6.01 9.73
C TYR A 105 -9.11 -6.01 9.65
N ALA A 106 -8.53 -6.56 8.61
CA ALA A 106 -7.09 -6.55 8.40
C ALA A 106 -6.55 -5.12 8.33
N PHE A 107 -7.21 -4.23 7.57
CA PHE A 107 -6.87 -2.80 7.53
C PHE A 107 -6.90 -2.14 8.91
N LEU A 108 -8.01 -2.32 9.64
CA LEU A 108 -8.18 -1.68 10.95
C LEU A 108 -7.15 -2.22 11.97
N SER A 109 -6.89 -3.52 11.96
CA SER A 109 -5.91 -4.15 12.83
C SER A 109 -4.48 -3.68 12.53
N GLU A 110 -4.14 -3.51 11.24
CA GLU A 110 -2.85 -2.96 10.83
C GLU A 110 -2.72 -1.50 11.25
N THR A 111 -3.76 -0.69 11.00
CA THR A 111 -3.80 0.73 11.39
C THR A 111 -3.59 0.89 12.90
N VAL A 112 -4.34 0.14 13.70
CA VAL A 112 -4.20 0.15 15.17
C VAL A 112 -2.80 -0.33 15.58
N GLY A 113 -2.29 -1.38 14.95
CA GLY A 113 -0.96 -1.91 15.23
C GLY A 113 0.14 -0.87 15.03
N TYR A 114 0.11 -0.10 13.94
CA TYR A 114 1.08 0.98 13.71
C TYR A 114 0.90 2.15 14.68
N LEU A 115 -0.33 2.57 14.97
CA LEU A 115 -0.59 3.61 15.95
C LEU A 115 -0.02 3.23 17.33
N LEU A 116 -0.23 2.01 17.79
CA LEU A 116 0.30 1.52 19.07
C LEU A 116 1.84 1.50 19.08
N GLN A 117 2.47 1.15 17.96
CA GLN A 117 3.93 1.21 17.83
C GLN A 117 4.47 2.63 17.97
N HIS A 118 3.82 3.60 17.32
CA HIS A 118 4.21 5.01 17.42
C HIS A 118 3.94 5.63 18.80
N LEU A 119 2.95 5.10 19.53
CA LEU A 119 2.60 5.55 20.88
C LEU A 119 3.35 4.81 21.98
N ASN A 120 4.28 3.90 21.66
CA ASN A 120 4.95 3.00 22.60
C ASN A 120 3.98 2.18 23.47
N ALA A 121 2.84 1.81 22.90
CA ALA A 121 1.74 1.10 23.55
C ALA A 121 1.52 -0.31 22.97
N GLU A 122 2.58 -0.96 22.51
CA GLU A 122 2.52 -2.26 21.83
C GLU A 122 1.92 -3.39 22.69
N SER A 123 1.99 -3.26 24.02
CA SER A 123 1.37 -4.21 24.97
C SER A 123 -0.14 -4.38 24.80
N TYR A 124 -0.80 -3.39 24.21
CA TYR A 124 -2.24 -3.46 23.88
C TYR A 124 -2.54 -4.11 22.53
N LYS A 125 -1.52 -4.40 21.72
CA LYS A 125 -1.68 -5.05 20.42
C LYS A 125 -2.28 -6.44 20.60
N GLY A 126 -3.38 -6.71 19.86
CA GLY A 126 -4.10 -7.98 19.94
C GLY A 126 -5.00 -8.13 21.18
N SER A 127 -5.21 -7.06 21.98
CA SER A 127 -6.18 -7.09 23.07
C SER A 127 -7.60 -7.40 22.52
N ALA A 128 -8.38 -8.17 23.28
CA ALA A 128 -9.75 -8.53 22.88
C ALA A 128 -10.64 -7.30 22.66
N PHE A 129 -10.43 -6.24 23.44
CA PHE A 129 -11.16 -4.99 23.32
C PHE A 129 -10.91 -4.28 21.99
N LEU A 130 -9.64 -4.05 21.61
CA LEU A 130 -9.29 -3.40 20.35
C LEU A 130 -9.66 -4.26 19.14
N SER A 131 -9.49 -5.57 19.24
CA SER A 131 -9.91 -6.53 18.19
C SER A 131 -11.42 -6.52 18.01
N GLY A 132 -12.20 -6.41 19.09
CA GLY A 132 -13.66 -6.28 19.06
C GLY A 132 -14.11 -4.98 18.39
N ILE A 133 -13.47 -3.85 18.71
CA ILE A 133 -13.76 -2.56 18.04
C ILE A 133 -13.42 -2.65 16.55
N ALA A 134 -12.27 -3.19 16.20
CA ALA A 134 -11.87 -3.33 14.80
C ALA A 134 -12.85 -4.22 14.02
N LEU A 135 -13.31 -5.32 14.60
CA LEU A 135 -14.31 -6.20 13.98
C LEU A 135 -15.65 -5.50 13.81
N PHE A 136 -16.11 -4.77 14.81
CA PHE A 136 -17.35 -4.00 14.74
C PHE A 136 -17.29 -2.92 13.63
N LEU A 137 -16.23 -2.16 13.56
CA LEU A 137 -16.02 -1.15 12.51
C LEU A 137 -15.90 -1.80 11.12
N ALA A 138 -15.22 -2.94 11.02
CA ALA A 138 -15.14 -3.71 9.77
C ALA A 138 -16.52 -4.16 9.28
N ALA A 139 -17.38 -4.63 10.18
CA ALA A 139 -18.75 -4.99 9.87
C ALA A 139 -19.59 -3.78 9.42
N LEU A 140 -19.37 -2.60 10.03
CA LEU A 140 -20.01 -1.36 9.58
C LEU A 140 -19.53 -0.95 8.18
N PHE A 141 -18.24 -1.01 7.88
CA PHE A 141 -17.73 -0.72 6.53
C PHE A 141 -18.30 -1.71 5.50
N MET A 142 -18.38 -3.00 5.86
CA MET A 142 -19.01 -4.00 5.01
C MET A 142 -20.50 -3.69 4.77
N LEU A 143 -21.23 -3.27 5.79
CA LEU A 143 -22.65 -2.86 5.68
C LEU A 143 -22.81 -1.65 4.76
N PHE A 144 -22.05 -0.57 4.99
CA PHE A 144 -22.14 0.65 4.17
C PHE A 144 -21.74 0.39 2.71
N GLY A 145 -20.66 -0.34 2.48
CA GLY A 145 -20.24 -0.74 1.13
C GLY A 145 -21.30 -1.59 0.44
N THR A 146 -21.94 -2.51 1.16
CA THR A 146 -23.07 -3.33 0.67
C THR A 146 -24.25 -2.46 0.28
N LEU A 147 -24.64 -1.50 1.11
CA LEU A 147 -25.73 -0.56 0.82
C LEU A 147 -25.42 0.30 -0.41
N ALA A 148 -24.18 0.76 -0.55
CA ALA A 148 -23.76 1.52 -1.72
C ALA A 148 -23.85 0.69 -3.01
N VAL A 149 -23.30 -0.52 -3.02
CA VAL A 149 -23.32 -1.41 -4.20
C VAL A 149 -24.73 -1.89 -4.53
N LYS A 150 -25.57 -2.11 -3.53
CA LYS A 150 -26.99 -2.49 -3.72
C LYS A 150 -27.76 -1.48 -4.55
N ASN A 151 -27.43 -0.20 -4.44
CA ASN A 151 -28.10 0.89 -5.16
C ASN A 151 -27.60 1.06 -6.61
N PHE A 152 -26.59 0.32 -7.05
CA PHE A 152 -26.15 0.37 -8.43
C PHE A 152 -27.14 -0.35 -9.35
N SER A 153 -27.29 0.18 -10.58
CA SER A 153 -28.08 -0.47 -11.63
C SER A 153 -27.41 -1.79 -12.06
N ASP A 154 -28.20 -2.69 -12.65
CA ASP A 154 -27.70 -3.94 -13.19
C ASP A 154 -26.62 -3.72 -14.27
N GLU A 155 -26.80 -2.68 -15.08
CA GLU A 155 -25.80 -2.30 -16.09
C GLU A 155 -24.47 -1.85 -15.46
N SER A 156 -24.54 -1.06 -14.37
CA SER A 156 -23.35 -0.64 -13.61
C SER A 156 -22.63 -1.83 -12.98
N ILE A 157 -23.39 -2.75 -12.37
CA ILE A 157 -22.81 -3.96 -11.77
C ILE A 157 -22.10 -4.82 -12.84
N LYS A 158 -22.71 -5.02 -14.02
CA LYS A 158 -22.05 -5.77 -15.11
C LYS A 158 -20.73 -5.15 -15.55
N LYS A 159 -20.65 -3.82 -15.66
CA LYS A 159 -19.40 -3.12 -15.98
C LYS A 159 -18.37 -3.24 -14.85
N LEU A 160 -18.83 -3.16 -13.62
CA LEU A 160 -17.98 -3.23 -12.44
C LEU A 160 -17.45 -4.65 -12.12
N ILE A 161 -18.09 -5.72 -12.61
CA ILE A 161 -17.57 -7.09 -12.44
C ILE A 161 -16.16 -7.22 -13.05
N ASN A 162 -15.96 -6.73 -14.26
CA ASN A 162 -14.65 -6.77 -14.93
C ASN A 162 -13.62 -5.94 -14.15
N PHE A 163 -14.01 -4.74 -13.70
CA PHE A 163 -13.19 -3.90 -12.84
C PHE A 163 -12.79 -4.63 -11.55
N ALA A 164 -13.75 -5.25 -10.87
CA ALA A 164 -13.53 -5.93 -9.61
C ALA A 164 -12.55 -7.11 -9.77
N PHE A 165 -12.73 -7.90 -10.83
CA PHE A 165 -11.81 -9.01 -11.12
C PHE A 165 -10.41 -8.49 -11.44
N ALA A 166 -10.28 -7.48 -12.30
CA ALA A 166 -9.00 -6.85 -12.63
C ALA A 166 -8.31 -6.30 -11.37
N MET A 167 -9.05 -5.61 -10.49
CA MET A 167 -8.47 -5.06 -9.25
C MET A 167 -7.97 -6.14 -8.29
N ILE A 168 -8.68 -7.25 -8.13
CA ILE A 168 -8.19 -8.36 -7.31
C ILE A 168 -6.89 -8.92 -7.88
N CYS A 169 -6.83 -9.16 -9.20
CA CYS A 169 -5.61 -9.63 -9.86
C CYS A 169 -4.46 -8.62 -9.72
N THR A 170 -4.74 -7.33 -9.88
CA THR A 170 -3.77 -6.24 -9.71
C THR A 170 -3.19 -6.20 -8.29
N VAL A 171 -4.04 -6.28 -7.26
CA VAL A 171 -3.60 -6.32 -5.86
C VAL A 171 -2.71 -7.52 -5.59
N ILE A 172 -3.10 -8.71 -6.07
CA ILE A 172 -2.30 -9.93 -5.92
C ILE A 172 -0.96 -9.78 -6.63
N LEU A 173 -0.96 -9.34 -7.89
CA LEU A 173 0.26 -9.17 -8.70
C LEU A 173 1.23 -8.18 -8.06
N ALA A 174 0.76 -6.98 -7.71
CA ALA A 174 1.61 -5.95 -7.13
C ALA A 174 2.25 -6.39 -5.81
N ASN A 175 1.46 -7.02 -4.92
CA ASN A 175 1.98 -7.54 -3.65
C ASN A 175 2.96 -8.69 -3.86
N ALA A 176 2.70 -9.59 -4.82
CA ALA A 176 3.62 -10.66 -5.17
C ALA A 176 4.95 -10.12 -5.69
N VAL A 177 4.93 -9.12 -6.59
CA VAL A 177 6.14 -8.46 -7.10
C VAL A 177 6.93 -7.82 -5.96
N VAL A 178 6.27 -7.06 -5.07
CA VAL A 178 6.94 -6.45 -3.90
C VAL A 178 7.56 -7.52 -3.01
N ALA A 179 6.85 -8.61 -2.71
CA ALA A 179 7.34 -9.69 -1.85
C ALA A 179 8.56 -10.40 -2.47
N ILE A 180 8.48 -10.77 -3.75
CA ILE A 180 9.56 -11.46 -4.49
C ILE A 180 10.81 -10.57 -4.56
N VAL A 181 10.65 -9.26 -4.82
CA VAL A 181 11.78 -8.34 -4.91
C VAL A 181 12.41 -8.10 -3.53
N LYS A 182 11.63 -7.99 -2.45
CA LYS A 182 12.18 -7.77 -1.09
C LYS A 182 13.17 -8.84 -0.64
N ILE A 183 12.91 -10.09 -1.00
CA ILE A 183 13.71 -11.24 -0.51
C ILE A 183 15.20 -11.10 -0.86
N PRO A 184 15.62 -10.96 -2.12
CA PRO A 184 17.04 -10.92 -2.47
C PRO A 184 17.73 -9.61 -2.10
N PHE A 185 16.99 -8.51 -1.99
CA PHE A 185 17.59 -7.20 -1.75
C PHE A 185 18.00 -6.97 -0.30
N GLY A 186 17.21 -7.41 0.68
CA GLY A 186 17.57 -7.35 2.10
C GLY A 186 18.11 -5.99 2.55
N ARG A 187 17.67 -4.89 1.95
CA ARG A 187 18.18 -3.54 2.18
C ARG A 187 17.82 -3.05 3.57
N MET A 188 18.80 -2.64 4.36
CA MET A 188 18.59 -2.10 5.70
C MET A 188 17.89 -0.75 5.63
N ARG A 189 16.93 -0.51 6.55
CA ARG A 189 16.22 0.76 6.66
C ARG A 189 17.08 1.82 7.29
N TYR A 190 16.89 3.09 6.90
CA TYR A 190 17.59 4.23 7.50
C TYR A 190 17.43 4.23 9.03
N ARG A 191 16.18 4.09 9.53
CA ARG A 191 15.90 4.06 10.96
C ARG A 191 16.61 2.91 11.69
N ALA A 192 16.81 1.76 11.06
CA ALA A 192 17.55 0.64 11.65
C ALA A 192 19.03 0.97 11.84
N MET A 193 19.65 1.58 10.85
CA MET A 193 21.06 2.00 10.92
C MET A 193 21.31 3.04 12.01
N ASN A 194 20.30 3.86 12.36
CA ASN A 194 20.41 4.92 13.36
C ASN A 194 20.05 4.47 14.79
N THR A 195 19.75 3.19 15.04
CA THR A 195 19.57 2.64 16.40
C THR A 195 20.89 2.22 17.01
N ALA A 196 20.90 1.99 18.35
CA ALA A 196 22.04 1.41 19.04
C ALA A 196 22.44 0.04 18.45
N GLY A 197 21.45 -0.83 18.14
CA GLY A 197 21.69 -2.10 17.44
C GLY A 197 22.30 -1.93 16.06
N GLY A 198 21.86 -0.92 15.29
CA GLY A 198 22.47 -0.58 14.01
C GLY A 198 23.92 -0.10 14.15
N ALA A 199 24.16 0.78 15.12
CA ALA A 199 25.50 1.31 15.41
C ALA A 199 26.49 0.18 15.80
N SER A 200 26.04 -0.83 16.56
CA SER A 200 26.87 -1.97 16.99
C SER A 200 27.39 -2.84 15.83
N ILE A 201 26.74 -2.78 14.67
CA ILE A 201 27.12 -3.54 13.47
C ILE A 201 27.64 -2.65 12.32
N GLY A 202 27.98 -1.38 12.60
CA GLY A 202 28.55 -0.45 11.63
C GLY A 202 27.65 0.72 11.22
N GLY A 203 26.41 0.81 11.70
CA GLY A 203 25.52 1.94 11.47
C GLY A 203 25.32 2.26 9.99
N PHE A 204 25.54 3.50 9.60
CA PHE A 204 25.39 3.98 8.21
C PHE A 204 26.42 3.41 7.22
N ALA A 205 27.49 2.74 7.67
CA ALA A 205 28.36 1.98 6.78
C ALA A 205 27.65 0.80 6.08
N ASN A 206 26.50 0.37 6.65
CA ASN A 206 25.64 -0.65 6.02
C ASN A 206 24.68 -0.09 4.95
N PHE A 207 24.76 1.21 4.65
CA PHE A 207 23.96 1.76 3.56
C PHE A 207 24.36 1.13 2.24
N THR A 208 23.35 0.64 1.50
CA THR A 208 23.55 0.08 0.16
C THR A 208 22.60 0.76 -0.82
N ARG A 209 23.04 0.86 -2.07
CA ARG A 209 22.19 1.38 -3.14
C ARG A 209 21.08 0.37 -3.47
N TRP A 210 19.96 0.87 -4.03
CA TRP A 210 18.76 0.09 -4.30
C TRP A 210 18.97 -1.17 -5.16
N TYR A 211 19.98 -1.20 -6.02
CA TYR A 211 20.28 -2.34 -6.91
C TYR A 211 21.21 -3.39 -6.29
N VAL A 212 21.73 -3.16 -5.08
CA VAL A 212 22.61 -4.10 -4.39
C VAL A 212 21.77 -5.18 -3.71
N ARG A 213 22.13 -6.44 -3.95
CA ARG A 213 21.51 -7.60 -3.32
C ARG A 213 22.31 -7.98 -2.08
N ASN A 214 21.77 -7.67 -0.90
CA ASN A 214 22.43 -7.93 0.38
C ASN A 214 22.09 -9.31 0.97
N GLY A 215 21.07 -9.98 0.43
CA GLY A 215 20.46 -11.15 1.07
C GLY A 215 19.65 -10.76 2.31
N GLN A 216 19.14 -11.77 3.03
CA GLN A 216 18.37 -11.53 4.25
C GLN A 216 19.22 -11.78 5.49
N MET A 217 19.18 -10.82 6.43
CA MET A 217 19.68 -11.04 7.78
C MET A 217 18.78 -12.06 8.51
N ASP A 218 19.37 -12.88 9.36
CA ASP A 218 18.61 -13.83 10.17
C ASP A 218 17.56 -13.14 11.05
N LYS A 219 16.38 -13.77 11.19
CA LYS A 219 15.25 -13.19 11.94
C LYS A 219 15.56 -13.05 13.43
N ALA A 220 16.24 -14.02 14.03
CA ALA A 220 16.60 -13.95 15.45
C ALA A 220 17.62 -12.82 15.71
N GLN A 221 18.58 -12.66 14.81
CA GLN A 221 19.54 -11.56 14.86
C GLN A 221 18.83 -10.20 14.71
N MET A 222 17.87 -10.06 13.75
CA MET A 222 17.10 -8.83 13.63
C MET A 222 16.28 -8.51 14.90
N MET A 223 15.66 -9.51 15.52
CA MET A 223 14.93 -9.33 16.77
C MET A 223 15.83 -8.87 17.91
N THR A 224 17.03 -9.44 18.02
CA THR A 224 18.01 -9.06 19.06
C THR A 224 18.52 -7.64 18.89
N LEU A 225 18.84 -7.24 17.65
CA LEU A 225 19.43 -5.92 17.35
C LEU A 225 18.40 -4.79 17.32
N PHE A 226 17.20 -5.04 16.81
CA PHE A 226 16.24 -4.01 16.43
C PHE A 226 14.86 -4.18 17.10
N GLY A 227 14.60 -5.27 17.79
CA GLY A 227 13.26 -5.61 18.33
C GLY A 227 12.21 -5.90 17.24
N THR A 228 12.63 -6.10 15.97
CA THR A 228 11.73 -6.32 14.83
C THR A 228 12.39 -7.17 13.76
N THR A 229 11.58 -7.86 12.96
CA THR A 229 12.04 -8.67 11.80
C THR A 229 11.96 -7.91 10.47
N ASP A 230 11.73 -6.60 10.47
CA ASP A 230 11.56 -5.82 9.24
C ASP A 230 12.68 -4.82 8.96
N ALA A 231 13.72 -4.80 9.81
CA ALA A 231 14.84 -3.88 9.71
C ALA A 231 15.56 -3.89 8.34
N CYS A 232 15.62 -5.07 7.70
CA CYS A 232 16.25 -5.26 6.39
C CYS A 232 15.22 -5.44 5.24
N LYS A 233 14.05 -4.78 5.34
CA LYS A 233 12.99 -4.86 4.31
C LYS A 233 12.68 -3.49 3.69
N SER A 234 13.72 -2.69 3.43
CA SER A 234 13.54 -1.35 2.89
C SER A 234 13.06 -1.37 1.43
N PHE A 235 13.71 -2.09 0.54
CA PHE A 235 13.44 -2.05 -0.90
C PHE A 235 12.58 -3.25 -1.37
N PRO A 236 11.54 -3.00 -2.20
CA PRO A 236 10.84 -1.75 -2.45
C PRO A 236 9.82 -1.43 -1.34
N SER A 237 9.27 -0.19 -1.34
CA SER A 237 8.28 0.23 -0.36
C SER A 237 6.92 -0.44 -0.56
N GLY A 238 6.52 -1.29 0.38
CA GLY A 238 5.20 -1.92 0.37
C GLY A 238 4.06 -0.94 0.64
N HIS A 239 4.22 0.00 1.58
CA HIS A 239 3.21 1.02 1.89
C HIS A 239 2.94 1.95 0.70
N THR A 240 4.00 2.39 -0.01
CA THR A 240 3.81 3.21 -1.21
C THR A 240 3.13 2.43 -2.33
N CYS A 241 3.45 1.14 -2.49
CA CYS A 241 2.76 0.26 -3.42
C CYS A 241 1.28 0.09 -3.05
N ALA A 242 0.98 -0.12 -1.77
CA ALA A 242 -0.39 -0.25 -1.26
C ALA A 242 -1.20 1.05 -1.45
N ALA A 243 -0.60 2.21 -1.15
CA ALA A 243 -1.21 3.52 -1.41
C ALA A 243 -1.52 3.72 -2.91
N GLY A 244 -0.62 3.27 -3.78
CA GLY A 244 -0.79 3.34 -5.23
C GLY A 244 -1.91 2.45 -5.77
N MET A 245 -2.50 1.52 -5.01
CA MET A 245 -3.73 0.83 -5.41
C MET A 245 -4.90 1.80 -5.59
N SER A 246 -4.82 3.01 -5.01
CA SER A 246 -5.76 4.10 -5.28
C SER A 246 -5.84 4.50 -6.76
N TYR A 247 -4.83 4.21 -7.59
CA TYR A 247 -4.90 4.38 -9.05
C TYR A 247 -6.05 3.57 -9.69
N GLY A 248 -6.55 2.53 -9.02
CA GLY A 248 -7.77 1.83 -9.43
C GLY A 248 -9.00 2.73 -9.57
N LEU A 249 -9.04 3.89 -8.90
CA LEU A 249 -10.11 4.90 -9.09
C LEU A 249 -10.18 5.44 -10.51
N ILE A 250 -9.07 5.43 -11.25
CA ILE A 250 -9.01 5.84 -12.66
C ILE A 250 -9.79 4.84 -13.52
N MET A 251 -9.55 3.54 -13.31
CA MET A 251 -10.29 2.47 -13.98
C MET A 251 -11.78 2.47 -13.61
N LEU A 252 -12.09 2.76 -12.35
CA LEU A 252 -13.46 2.88 -11.87
C LEU A 252 -14.22 3.99 -12.60
N ALA A 253 -13.56 5.12 -12.90
CA ALA A 253 -14.14 6.20 -13.66
C ALA A 253 -14.58 5.78 -15.07
N ASP A 254 -13.78 4.96 -15.73
CA ASP A 254 -14.10 4.42 -17.06
C ASP A 254 -15.22 3.38 -16.99
N SER A 255 -15.19 2.49 -16.00
CA SER A 255 -16.21 1.47 -15.77
C SER A 255 -17.61 2.09 -15.49
N LEU A 256 -17.66 3.18 -14.76
CA LEU A 256 -18.87 3.92 -14.43
C LEU A 256 -19.29 4.93 -15.51
N GLY A 257 -18.49 5.11 -16.56
CA GLY A 257 -18.77 6.04 -17.65
C GLY A 257 -18.78 7.52 -17.20
N ILE A 258 -17.94 7.90 -16.24
CA ILE A 258 -17.86 9.27 -15.74
C ILE A 258 -17.33 10.19 -16.85
N LYS A 259 -18.19 11.10 -17.36
CA LYS A 259 -17.87 12.02 -18.46
C LYS A 259 -17.35 13.39 -18.00
N SER A 260 -17.65 13.80 -16.78
CA SER A 260 -17.23 15.09 -16.21
C SER A 260 -15.70 15.20 -16.17
N LYS A 261 -15.14 16.19 -16.87
CA LYS A 261 -13.68 16.45 -16.90
C LYS A 261 -13.12 16.71 -15.49
N GLY A 262 -13.82 17.50 -14.67
CA GLY A 262 -13.40 17.81 -13.30
C GLY A 262 -13.35 16.55 -12.42
N LYS A 263 -14.40 15.70 -12.45
CA LYS A 263 -14.41 14.43 -11.71
C LYS A 263 -13.30 13.50 -12.16
N ARG A 264 -13.06 13.37 -13.46
CA ARG A 264 -11.96 12.56 -13.98
C ARG A 264 -10.60 13.09 -13.58
N ALA A 265 -10.39 14.42 -13.60
CA ALA A 265 -9.16 15.04 -13.13
C ALA A 265 -8.92 14.74 -11.64
N ALA A 266 -9.95 14.85 -10.80
CA ALA A 266 -9.85 14.51 -9.38
C ALA A 266 -9.47 13.04 -9.17
N LEU A 267 -10.06 12.10 -9.94
CA LEU A 267 -9.74 10.66 -9.86
C LEU A 267 -8.33 10.32 -10.35
N TRP A 268 -7.63 11.22 -11.03
CA TRP A 268 -6.20 11.13 -11.33
C TRP A 268 -5.35 11.81 -10.26
N ILE A 269 -5.68 13.05 -9.90
CA ILE A 269 -4.87 13.89 -9.03
C ILE A 269 -4.86 13.35 -7.59
N CYS A 270 -6.04 12.97 -7.04
CA CYS A 270 -6.11 12.50 -5.65
C CYS A 270 -5.27 11.23 -5.39
N PRO A 271 -5.31 10.17 -6.24
CA PRO A 271 -4.41 9.02 -6.07
C PRO A 271 -2.93 9.36 -6.16
N ILE A 272 -2.54 10.25 -7.08
CA ILE A 272 -1.14 10.67 -7.22
C ILE A 272 -0.69 11.42 -5.96
N LEU A 273 -1.47 12.38 -5.49
CA LEU A 273 -1.17 13.13 -4.27
C LEU A 273 -1.12 12.23 -3.04
N PHE A 274 -2.10 11.34 -2.87
CA PHE A 274 -2.11 10.42 -1.73
C PHE A 274 -0.90 9.50 -1.74
N THR A 275 -0.57 8.88 -2.88
CA THR A 275 0.61 8.02 -3.01
C THR A 275 1.90 8.80 -2.74
N GLY A 276 1.99 10.05 -3.22
CA GLY A 276 3.14 10.93 -2.97
C GLY A 276 3.28 11.30 -1.49
N ILE A 277 2.18 11.64 -0.81
CA ILE A 277 2.18 11.94 0.62
C ILE A 277 2.62 10.72 1.44
N VAL A 278 2.09 9.53 1.13
CA VAL A 278 2.52 8.28 1.77
C VAL A 278 4.00 8.02 1.49
N ALA A 279 4.48 8.21 0.25
CA ALA A 279 5.88 8.04 -0.09
C ALA A 279 6.80 8.93 0.76
N VAL A 280 6.48 10.22 0.87
CA VAL A 280 7.24 11.16 1.72
C VAL A 280 7.20 10.74 3.19
N SER A 281 6.03 10.35 3.71
CA SER A 281 5.90 9.90 5.10
C SER A 281 6.80 8.70 5.41
N ARG A 282 6.98 7.78 4.44
CA ARG A 282 7.87 6.61 4.62
C ARG A 282 9.34 6.99 4.71
N ILE A 283 9.76 8.08 4.05
CA ILE A 283 11.10 8.62 4.18
C ILE A 283 11.24 9.34 5.53
N VAL A 284 10.26 10.15 5.92
CA VAL A 284 10.25 10.90 7.18
C VAL A 284 10.42 9.99 8.40
N VAL A 285 9.77 8.83 8.44
CA VAL A 285 9.95 7.85 9.53
C VAL A 285 11.21 6.98 9.36
N GLY A 286 12.04 7.22 8.35
CA GLY A 286 13.27 6.46 8.09
C GLY A 286 13.03 4.99 7.69
N ALA A 287 11.81 4.64 7.29
CA ALA A 287 11.47 3.28 6.93
C ALA A 287 11.93 2.91 5.51
N HIS A 288 12.03 3.88 4.62
CA HIS A 288 12.33 3.71 3.22
C HIS A 288 13.18 4.86 2.70
N PHE A 289 13.97 4.58 1.65
CA PHE A 289 14.69 5.60 0.89
C PHE A 289 13.87 6.10 -0.30
N PHE A 290 14.31 7.17 -0.94
CA PHE A 290 13.65 7.75 -2.11
C PHE A 290 13.47 6.73 -3.25
N SER A 291 14.54 5.96 -3.57
CA SER A 291 14.45 4.88 -4.57
C SER A 291 13.43 3.80 -4.20
N ASP A 292 13.29 3.46 -2.90
CA ASP A 292 12.36 2.43 -2.43
C ASP A 292 10.91 2.83 -2.66
N VAL A 293 10.57 4.09 -2.34
CA VAL A 293 9.20 4.61 -2.51
C VAL A 293 8.88 4.85 -3.98
N LEU A 294 9.84 5.32 -4.77
CA LEU A 294 9.70 5.48 -6.21
C LEU A 294 9.39 4.13 -6.87
N MET A 295 10.14 3.09 -6.52
CA MET A 295 9.91 1.74 -7.06
C MET A 295 8.55 1.18 -6.59
N GLY A 296 8.19 1.34 -5.31
CA GLY A 296 6.89 0.91 -4.79
C GLY A 296 5.71 1.55 -5.53
N GLY A 297 5.75 2.87 -5.73
CA GLY A 297 4.73 3.61 -6.48
C GLY A 297 4.68 3.21 -7.96
N THR A 298 5.84 2.92 -8.56
CA THR A 298 5.93 2.47 -9.96
C THR A 298 5.34 1.06 -10.13
N ILE A 299 5.61 0.13 -9.21
CA ILE A 299 5.03 -1.22 -9.25
C ILE A 299 3.50 -1.13 -9.23
N SER A 300 2.92 -0.34 -8.33
CA SER A 300 1.47 -0.18 -8.28
C SER A 300 0.90 0.49 -9.53
N PHE A 301 1.54 1.56 -10.00
CA PHE A 301 1.10 2.26 -11.21
C PHE A 301 1.08 1.34 -12.43
N LEU A 302 2.18 0.62 -12.67
CA LEU A 302 2.26 -0.31 -13.81
C LEU A 302 1.26 -1.47 -13.65
N SER A 303 1.09 -2.01 -12.44
CA SER A 303 0.14 -3.11 -12.20
C SER A 303 -1.31 -2.70 -12.45
N VAL A 304 -1.66 -1.43 -12.21
CA VAL A 304 -3.02 -0.91 -12.50
C VAL A 304 -3.20 -0.58 -13.98
N MET A 305 -2.13 -0.19 -14.69
CA MET A 305 -2.22 0.20 -16.11
C MET A 305 -2.16 -1.00 -17.07
N LEU A 306 -1.71 -2.18 -16.62
CA LEU A 306 -1.71 -3.44 -17.38
C LEU A 306 -3.09 -4.09 -17.37
#